data_4d81b8f102b6ba493da8084c88fcac13
#
_entry.id   4d81b8f102b6ba493da8084c88fcac13
#
_cell.length_a   1.000
_cell.length_b   1.000
_cell.length_c   1.000
_cell.angle_alpha   90.00
_cell.angle_beta   90.00
_cell.angle_gamma   90.00
#
_symmetry.space_group_name_H-M   'P 1'
#
loop_
_entity.id
_entity.type
_entity.pdbx_description
1 polymer ?
#
loop_
_entity_poly.entity_id
_entity_poly.type
_entity_poly.pdbx_seq_one_letter_code
_entity_poly.pdbx_strand_id
1 'polypeptide(L)'
;MNNEIDFYIDIEYDGNVNDFDCGVPVFNEYLINNLLDDKAVIHYVIDTENDNLIAYFSLLASCIFLSEFDDSNIIPAIELKMFAVDKKYRRLNLSSRLLNDITDIVRAYASECVGAKALILYSVPAEKVVKMYEYNGFYRMSGNFSMYQSNFNDGCVPMGKFIK
;
A
#
# COMPACT_ATOMS: atom_id res chain seq x y z
N MET A 1 27.21 10.98 -7.67
CA MET A 1 26.82 10.55 -6.32
C MET A 1 25.43 9.97 -6.38
N ASN A 2 25.28 8.68 -6.17
CA ASN A 2 23.97 8.07 -6.02
C ASN A 2 23.41 8.55 -4.68
N ASN A 3 22.45 9.46 -4.73
CA ASN A 3 21.66 9.83 -3.55
C ASN A 3 20.62 8.72 -3.30
N GLU A 4 21.08 7.53 -3.09
CA GLU A 4 20.21 6.42 -2.70
C GLU A 4 20.01 6.54 -1.19
N ILE A 5 18.74 6.62 -0.77
CA ILE A 5 18.41 6.64 0.66
C ILE A 5 18.41 5.20 1.14
N ASP A 6 19.15 4.94 2.19
CA ASP A 6 19.08 3.68 2.92
C ASP A 6 17.95 3.77 3.94
N PHE A 7 17.10 2.76 3.99
CA PHE A 7 15.96 2.71 4.90
C PHE A 7 15.72 1.29 5.39
N TYR A 8 14.99 1.19 6.48
CA TYR A 8 14.42 -0.06 6.98
C TYR A 8 12.90 0.09 7.16
N ILE A 9 12.21 -1.03 7.26
CA ILE A 9 10.76 -1.09 7.44
C ILE A 9 10.48 -1.75 8.79
N ASP A 10 9.63 -1.11 9.60
CA ASP A 10 9.21 -1.61 10.91
C ASP A 10 7.71 -1.38 11.11
N ILE A 11 7.10 -2.13 12.00
CA ILE A 11 5.72 -1.94 12.44
C ILE A 11 5.63 -1.03 13.68
N GLU A 12 6.75 -0.65 14.26
CA GLU A 12 6.86 0.28 15.38
C GLU A 12 7.67 1.51 14.94
N TYR A 13 7.27 2.68 15.41
CA TYR A 13 7.98 3.93 15.19
C TYR A 13 7.80 4.87 16.38
N ASP A 14 8.89 5.17 17.07
CA ASP A 14 8.90 6.03 18.27
C ASP A 14 9.02 7.53 17.96
N GLY A 15 9.22 7.89 16.68
CA GLY A 15 9.39 9.27 16.26
C GLY A 15 8.08 10.04 16.13
N ASN A 16 8.19 11.30 15.72
CA ASN A 16 7.04 12.17 15.56
C ASN A 16 6.38 12.01 14.19
N VAL A 17 5.25 11.31 14.13
CA VAL A 17 4.46 11.14 12.89
C VAL A 17 3.84 12.44 12.38
N ASN A 18 3.72 13.48 13.21
CA ASN A 18 3.15 14.76 12.78
C ASN A 18 4.06 15.55 11.84
N ASP A 19 5.35 15.21 11.76
CA ASP A 19 6.30 15.85 10.85
C ASP A 19 6.21 15.29 9.42
N PHE A 20 5.49 14.19 9.24
CA PHE A 20 5.26 13.56 7.94
C PHE A 20 4.28 14.38 7.09
N ASP A 21 4.67 14.68 5.85
CA ASP A 21 3.80 15.37 4.90
C ASP A 21 3.95 14.82 3.48
N CYS A 22 3.00 14.03 3.08
CA CYS A 22 2.91 13.55 1.69
C CYS A 22 2.19 14.52 0.76
N GLY A 23 1.80 15.71 1.22
CA GLY A 23 1.07 16.70 0.41
C GLY A 23 -0.39 16.35 0.12
N VAL A 24 -0.93 15.28 0.71
CA VAL A 24 -2.33 14.88 0.61
C VAL A 24 -2.88 14.76 2.03
N PRO A 25 -3.72 15.72 2.49
CA PRO A 25 -4.14 15.81 3.89
C PRO A 25 -4.74 14.52 4.44
N VAL A 26 -5.61 13.86 3.68
CA VAL A 26 -6.27 12.62 4.13
C VAL A 26 -5.27 11.49 4.43
N PHE A 27 -4.13 11.43 3.75
CA PHE A 27 -3.10 10.44 4.04
C PHE A 27 -2.27 10.80 5.27
N ASN A 28 -2.01 12.09 5.46
CA ASN A 28 -1.36 12.57 6.69
C ASN A 28 -2.25 12.32 7.91
N GLU A 29 -3.53 12.64 7.81
CA GLU A 29 -4.52 12.40 8.87
C GLU A 29 -4.70 10.91 9.18
N TYR A 30 -4.69 10.04 8.16
CA TYR A 30 -4.73 8.59 8.34
C TYR A 30 -3.57 8.12 9.23
N LEU A 31 -2.36 8.56 8.95
CA LEU A 31 -1.19 8.20 9.72
C LEU A 31 -1.29 8.65 11.20
N ILE A 32 -1.81 9.85 11.42
CA ILE A 32 -1.92 10.44 12.77
C ILE A 32 -3.07 9.81 13.58
N ASN A 33 -4.23 9.62 12.96
CA ASN A 33 -5.46 9.28 13.66
C ASN A 33 -5.74 7.79 13.76
N ASN A 34 -5.20 6.98 12.85
CA ASN A 34 -5.51 5.53 12.77
C ASN A 34 -4.59 4.62 13.57
N LEU A 35 -3.72 5.18 14.38
CA LEU A 35 -2.96 4.40 15.36
C LEU A 35 -3.86 3.65 16.37
N LEU A 36 -5.16 3.94 16.42
CA LEU A 36 -6.05 3.44 17.47
C LEU A 36 -7.24 2.60 17.00
N ASP A 37 -7.62 2.59 15.71
CA ASP A 37 -8.91 1.97 15.31
C ASP A 37 -8.94 1.30 13.93
N ASP A 38 -7.81 1.10 13.27
CA ASP A 38 -7.79 0.46 11.97
C ASP A 38 -7.44 -1.04 12.08
N LYS A 39 -8.10 -1.84 11.24
CA LYS A 39 -7.81 -3.27 11.08
C LYS A 39 -6.54 -3.52 10.27
N ALA A 40 -6.00 -2.49 9.63
CA ALA A 40 -4.78 -2.57 8.87
C ALA A 40 -3.54 -2.38 9.76
N VAL A 41 -2.48 -3.08 9.44
CA VAL A 41 -1.18 -2.92 10.10
C VAL A 41 -0.37 -1.87 9.35
N ILE A 42 0.03 -0.80 10.05
CA ILE A 42 0.89 0.24 9.50
C ILE A 42 2.34 -0.24 9.55
N HIS A 43 3.04 -0.05 8.44
CA HIS A 43 4.47 -0.26 8.31
C HIS A 43 5.13 1.09 8.06
N TYR A 44 6.11 1.42 8.87
CA TYR A 44 6.87 2.66 8.78
C TYR A 44 8.16 2.41 8.00
N VAL A 45 8.48 3.32 7.09
CA VAL A 45 9.72 3.30 6.32
C VAL A 45 10.62 4.41 6.87
N ILE A 46 11.72 4.02 7.47
CA ILE A 46 12.54 4.89 8.32
C ILE A 46 13.93 5.01 7.71
N ASP A 47 14.40 6.25 7.56
CA ASP A 47 15.75 6.56 7.12
C ASP A 47 16.78 6.06 8.16
N THR A 48 17.75 5.25 7.72
CA THR A 48 18.76 4.68 8.61
C THR A 48 19.74 5.70 9.18
N GLU A 49 19.91 6.84 8.53
CA GLU A 49 20.88 7.85 8.97
C GLU A 49 20.31 8.80 10.04
N ASN A 50 19.02 9.13 9.92
CA ASN A 50 18.43 10.21 10.69
C ASN A 50 17.20 9.79 11.52
N ASP A 51 16.80 8.52 11.44
CA ASP A 51 15.58 7.98 12.05
C ASP A 51 14.29 8.74 11.65
N ASN A 52 14.31 9.41 10.51
CA ASN A 52 13.16 10.14 9.99
C ASN A 52 12.18 9.20 9.27
N LEU A 53 10.90 9.43 9.48
CA LEU A 53 9.85 8.77 8.71
C LEU A 53 9.81 9.31 7.28
N ILE A 54 10.15 8.48 6.31
CA ILE A 54 10.21 8.86 4.89
C ILE A 54 9.01 8.40 4.08
N ALA A 55 8.37 7.33 4.52
CA ALA A 55 7.17 6.78 3.91
C ALA A 55 6.42 5.91 4.92
N TYR A 56 5.19 5.58 4.62
CA TYR A 56 4.46 4.52 5.30
C TYR A 56 3.55 3.78 4.34
N PHE A 57 3.18 2.58 4.69
CA PHE A 57 2.12 1.83 4.04
C PHE A 57 1.34 1.01 5.07
N SER A 58 0.11 0.63 4.72
CA SER A 58 -0.67 -0.24 5.58
C SER A 58 -1.23 -1.44 4.80
N LEU A 59 -1.19 -2.60 5.45
CA LEU A 59 -1.64 -3.86 4.90
C LEU A 59 -2.86 -4.37 5.66
N LEU A 60 -3.83 -4.90 4.91
CA LEU A 60 -5.07 -5.44 5.42
C LEU A 60 -5.36 -6.79 4.75
N ALA A 61 -5.81 -7.77 5.52
CA ALA A 61 -6.35 -9.00 4.96
C ALA A 61 -7.62 -8.71 4.15
N SER A 62 -7.71 -9.22 2.93
CA SER A 62 -8.79 -8.92 2.00
C SER A 62 -9.08 -10.11 1.08
N CYS A 63 -9.98 -9.94 0.14
CA CYS A 63 -10.29 -10.93 -0.88
C CYS A 63 -10.80 -10.27 -2.17
N ILE A 64 -10.74 -11.04 -3.26
CA ILE A 64 -11.35 -10.70 -4.53
C ILE A 64 -12.50 -11.67 -4.78
N PHE A 65 -13.69 -11.15 -5.06
CA PHE A 65 -14.83 -11.95 -5.50
C PHE A 65 -14.83 -11.99 -7.04
N LEU A 66 -14.75 -13.19 -7.60
CA LEU A 66 -14.80 -13.38 -9.06
C LEU A 66 -16.24 -13.44 -9.59
N SER A 67 -17.22 -13.64 -8.71
CA SER A 67 -18.65 -13.67 -9.03
C SER A 67 -19.45 -13.18 -7.84
N GLU A 68 -20.48 -12.40 -8.09
CA GLU A 68 -21.43 -11.94 -7.05
C GLU A 68 -22.32 -13.07 -6.50
N PHE A 69 -22.34 -14.22 -7.17
CA PHE A 69 -23.31 -15.29 -6.91
C PHE A 69 -22.70 -16.63 -6.46
N ASP A 70 -21.38 -16.70 -6.34
CA ASP A 70 -20.72 -17.98 -6.03
C ASP A 70 -19.52 -17.75 -5.07
N ASP A 71 -19.75 -18.08 -3.80
CA ASP A 71 -18.73 -17.99 -2.74
C ASP A 71 -17.52 -18.91 -2.98
N SER A 72 -17.61 -19.85 -3.94
CA SER A 72 -16.49 -20.73 -4.31
C SER A 72 -15.39 -20.02 -5.11
N ASN A 73 -15.67 -18.81 -5.60
CA ASN A 73 -14.76 -18.02 -6.43
C ASN A 73 -14.12 -16.84 -5.67
N ILE A 74 -13.79 -17.07 -4.41
CA ILE A 74 -13.07 -16.08 -3.58
C ILE A 74 -11.56 -16.31 -3.71
N ILE A 75 -10.82 -15.26 -4.07
CA ILE A 75 -9.36 -15.27 -4.05
C ILE A 75 -8.88 -14.52 -2.80
N PRO A 76 -8.21 -15.19 -1.85
CA PRO A 76 -7.59 -14.53 -0.72
C PRO A 76 -6.55 -13.51 -1.21
N ALA A 77 -6.60 -12.31 -0.67
CA ALA A 77 -5.72 -11.21 -1.06
C ALA A 77 -5.21 -10.44 0.17
N ILE A 78 -4.13 -9.70 -0.01
CA ILE A 78 -3.69 -8.67 0.90
C ILE A 78 -3.94 -7.33 0.20
N GLU A 79 -4.56 -6.39 0.90
CA GLU A 79 -4.82 -5.05 0.40
C GLU A 79 -3.74 -4.10 0.92
N LEU A 80 -3.08 -3.41 -0.01
CA LEU A 80 -2.30 -2.21 0.28
C LEU A 80 -3.29 -1.05 0.44
N LYS A 81 -3.73 -0.83 1.68
CA LYS A 81 -4.80 0.12 1.96
C LYS A 81 -4.33 1.56 1.81
N MET A 82 -3.15 1.85 2.36
CA MET A 82 -2.51 3.16 2.27
C MET A 82 -1.07 3.00 1.83
N PHE A 83 -0.60 3.93 1.02
CA PHE A 83 0.80 4.06 0.65
C PHE A 83 1.11 5.52 0.38
N ALA A 84 2.02 6.09 1.14
CA ALA A 84 2.41 7.47 1.02
C ALA A 84 3.91 7.66 1.25
N VAL A 85 4.51 8.54 0.45
CA VAL A 85 5.91 8.95 0.56
C VAL A 85 5.95 10.44 0.88
N ASP A 86 6.72 10.83 1.89
CA ASP A 86 6.91 12.22 2.23
C ASP A 86 7.44 13.01 1.03
N LYS A 87 6.91 14.22 0.82
CA LYS A 87 7.22 15.06 -0.34
C LYS A 87 8.69 15.40 -0.47
N LYS A 88 9.45 15.41 0.64
CA LYS A 88 10.89 15.67 0.65
C LYS A 88 11.68 14.58 -0.09
N TYR A 89 11.16 13.34 -0.13
CA TYR A 89 11.83 12.16 -0.67
C TYR A 89 11.33 11.68 -2.03
N ARG A 90 10.32 12.33 -2.62
CA ARG A 90 9.66 11.88 -3.88
C ARG A 90 10.58 11.82 -5.11
N ARG A 91 11.66 12.61 -5.13
CA ARG A 91 12.54 12.72 -6.32
C ARG A 91 13.53 11.56 -6.49
N LEU A 92 13.56 10.63 -5.56
CA LEU A 92 14.56 9.57 -5.46
C LEU A 92 14.11 8.24 -6.02
N ASN A 93 13.06 8.22 -6.85
CA ASN A 93 12.41 7.00 -7.35
C ASN A 93 11.99 6.01 -6.22
N LEU A 94 11.83 6.54 -5.01
CA LEU A 94 11.58 5.78 -3.80
C LEU A 94 10.26 5.00 -3.86
N SER A 95 9.22 5.58 -4.47
CA SER A 95 7.90 4.92 -4.56
C SER A 95 7.97 3.59 -5.31
N SER A 96 8.73 3.51 -6.42
CA SER A 96 8.87 2.25 -7.18
C SER A 96 9.72 1.22 -6.43
N ARG A 97 10.78 1.65 -5.75
CA ARG A 97 11.57 0.76 -4.89
C ARG A 97 10.69 0.17 -3.79
N LEU A 98 9.98 1.03 -3.07
CA LEU A 98 9.08 0.61 -1.99
C LEU A 98 7.96 -0.31 -2.47
N LEU A 99 7.38 -0.09 -3.64
CA LEU A 99 6.37 -1.01 -4.20
C LEU A 99 6.93 -2.39 -4.49
N ASN A 100 8.20 -2.50 -4.87
CA ASN A 100 8.89 -3.78 -5.02
C ASN A 100 9.10 -4.44 -3.65
N ASP A 101 9.62 -3.70 -2.67
CA ASP A 101 9.83 -4.20 -1.32
C ASP A 101 8.52 -4.62 -0.65
N ILE A 102 7.45 -3.83 -0.79
CA ILE A 102 6.10 -4.18 -0.33
C ILE A 102 5.63 -5.47 -1.00
N THR A 103 5.86 -5.61 -2.31
CA THR A 103 5.49 -6.84 -3.03
C THR A 103 6.22 -8.06 -2.48
N ASP A 104 7.50 -7.93 -2.15
CA ASP A 104 8.31 -9.02 -1.61
C ASP A 104 7.90 -9.37 -0.17
N ILE A 105 7.61 -8.37 0.65
CA ILE A 105 7.05 -8.55 2.00
C ILE A 105 5.71 -9.30 1.92
N VAL A 106 4.80 -8.84 1.06
CA VAL A 106 3.48 -9.47 0.89
C VAL A 106 3.62 -10.89 0.35
N ARG A 107 4.56 -11.14 -0.55
CA ARG A 107 4.85 -12.48 -1.06
C ARG A 107 5.33 -13.42 0.05
N ALA A 108 6.20 -12.96 0.93
CA ALA A 108 6.65 -13.73 2.09
C ALA A 108 5.49 -14.03 3.04
N TYR A 109 4.69 -13.04 3.41
CA TYR A 109 3.51 -13.25 4.24
C TYR A 109 2.49 -14.21 3.60
N ALA A 110 2.27 -14.07 2.30
CA ALA A 110 1.34 -14.92 1.57
C ALA A 110 1.78 -16.39 1.53
N SER A 111 3.08 -16.64 1.38
CA SER A 111 3.62 -18.01 1.30
C SER A 111 3.76 -18.67 2.67
N GLU A 112 4.09 -17.90 3.71
CA GLU A 112 4.47 -18.46 5.02
C GLU A 112 3.37 -18.35 6.08
N CYS A 113 2.47 -17.35 5.97
CA CYS A 113 1.56 -17.03 7.05
C CYS A 113 0.07 -17.13 6.69
N VAL A 114 -0.38 -16.63 5.54
CA VAL A 114 -1.82 -16.40 5.30
C VAL A 114 -2.39 -16.99 4.01
N GLY A 115 -1.58 -17.54 3.13
CA GLY A 115 -2.04 -18.20 1.91
C GLY A 115 -2.70 -17.28 0.87
N ALA A 116 -2.45 -15.97 0.91
CA ALA A 116 -2.97 -15.01 -0.07
C ALA A 116 -2.40 -15.26 -1.48
N LYS A 117 -3.15 -14.88 -2.52
CA LYS A 117 -2.80 -15.10 -3.93
C LYS A 117 -2.61 -13.81 -4.70
N ALA A 118 -3.07 -12.68 -4.16
CA ALA A 118 -3.03 -11.38 -4.82
C ALA A 118 -2.69 -10.26 -3.84
N LEU A 119 -2.04 -9.22 -4.36
CA LEU A 119 -1.89 -7.92 -3.74
C LEU A 119 -2.81 -6.95 -4.49
N ILE A 120 -3.69 -6.29 -3.76
CA ILE A 120 -4.70 -5.39 -4.32
C ILE A 120 -4.61 -4.01 -3.68
N LEU A 121 -5.10 -2.99 -4.39
CA LEU A 121 -5.18 -1.62 -3.90
C LEU A 121 -6.26 -0.81 -4.61
N TYR A 122 -6.59 0.33 -4.04
CA TYR A 122 -7.42 1.36 -4.66
C TYR A 122 -6.57 2.60 -4.95
N SER A 123 -6.22 2.81 -6.21
CA SER A 123 -5.45 3.99 -6.63
C SER A 123 -6.32 5.23 -6.69
N VAL A 124 -5.81 6.37 -6.25
CA VAL A 124 -6.42 7.65 -6.59
C VAL A 124 -6.56 7.77 -8.12
N PRO A 125 -7.64 8.38 -8.66
CA PRO A 125 -7.94 8.40 -10.09
C PRO A 125 -7.08 9.41 -10.87
N ALA A 126 -5.82 9.57 -10.49
CA ALA A 126 -4.85 10.39 -11.19
C ALA A 126 -4.02 9.51 -12.13
N GLU A 127 -4.08 9.78 -13.42
CA GLU A 127 -3.45 8.94 -14.46
C GLU A 127 -1.95 8.68 -14.20
N LYS A 128 -1.23 9.69 -13.68
CA LYS A 128 0.18 9.54 -13.31
C LYS A 128 0.39 8.49 -12.21
N VAL A 129 -0.51 8.42 -11.24
CA VAL A 129 -0.43 7.47 -10.12
C VAL A 129 -0.81 6.07 -10.59
N VAL A 130 -1.88 5.96 -11.38
CA VAL A 130 -2.30 4.68 -11.97
C VAL A 130 -1.20 4.09 -12.84
N LYS A 131 -0.57 4.90 -13.71
CA LYS A 131 0.58 4.45 -14.52
C LYS A 131 1.78 4.01 -13.69
N MET A 132 2.03 4.66 -12.57
CA MET A 132 3.09 4.21 -11.64
C MET A 132 2.81 2.79 -11.14
N TYR A 133 1.58 2.47 -10.75
CA TYR A 133 1.20 1.13 -10.36
C TYR A 133 1.28 0.14 -11.52
N GLU A 134 0.79 0.52 -12.72
CA GLU A 134 0.88 -0.32 -13.92
C GLU A 134 2.34 -0.65 -14.26
N TYR A 135 3.24 0.33 -14.17
CA TYR A 135 4.68 0.13 -14.36
C TYR A 135 5.28 -0.87 -13.35
N ASN A 136 4.73 -0.93 -12.14
CA ASN A 136 5.12 -1.88 -11.10
C ASN A 136 4.33 -3.20 -11.13
N GLY A 137 3.69 -3.52 -12.26
CA GLY A 137 3.06 -4.81 -12.51
C GLY A 137 1.64 -4.98 -11.99
N PHE A 138 0.98 -3.89 -11.58
CA PHE A 138 -0.44 -3.92 -11.24
C PHE A 138 -1.30 -3.76 -12.49
N TYR A 139 -2.45 -4.39 -12.51
CA TYR A 139 -3.46 -4.30 -13.55
C TYR A 139 -4.71 -3.60 -13.02
N ARG A 140 -5.34 -2.77 -13.83
CA ARG A 140 -6.68 -2.24 -13.52
C ARG A 140 -7.65 -3.42 -13.47
N MET A 141 -8.43 -3.48 -12.43
CA MET A 141 -9.46 -4.49 -12.26
C MET A 141 -10.76 -3.96 -12.88
N SER A 142 -11.28 -4.67 -13.87
CA SER A 142 -12.56 -4.31 -14.50
C SER A 142 -13.74 -4.83 -13.68
N GLY A 143 -14.92 -4.24 -13.86
CA GLY A 143 -16.12 -4.34 -13.04
C GLY A 143 -16.72 -5.73 -12.71
N ASN A 144 -16.02 -6.82 -13.02
CA ASN A 144 -16.40 -8.16 -12.61
C ASN A 144 -15.81 -8.58 -11.24
N PHE A 145 -15.06 -7.70 -10.60
CA PHE A 145 -14.47 -7.94 -9.30
C PHE A 145 -15.20 -7.08 -8.27
N SER A 146 -15.99 -7.73 -7.45
CA SER A 146 -16.62 -7.10 -6.30
C SER A 146 -15.61 -7.06 -5.16
N MET A 147 -14.80 -6.01 -5.10
CA MET A 147 -13.94 -5.75 -3.94
C MET A 147 -14.76 -5.02 -2.88
N TYR A 148 -14.51 -5.29 -1.61
CA TYR A 148 -15.13 -4.55 -0.53
C TYR A 148 -14.73 -3.06 -0.61
N GLN A 149 -15.64 -2.23 -1.08
CA GLN A 149 -15.45 -0.78 -1.15
C GLN A 149 -15.94 -0.14 0.15
N SER A 150 -15.06 0.60 0.80
CA SER A 150 -15.47 1.58 1.80
C SER A 150 -15.78 2.92 1.11
N ASN A 151 -16.58 3.78 1.75
CA ASN A 151 -16.84 5.14 1.23
C ASN A 151 -15.54 5.94 0.99
N PHE A 152 -14.45 5.56 1.65
CA PHE A 152 -13.13 6.16 1.46
C PHE A 152 -12.55 5.90 0.06
N ASN A 153 -12.95 4.82 -0.58
CA ASN A 153 -12.43 4.41 -1.90
C ASN A 153 -13.33 4.85 -3.05
N ASP A 154 -14.37 5.67 -2.79
CA ASP A 154 -15.24 6.18 -3.82
C ASP A 154 -14.46 6.94 -4.90
N GLY A 155 -14.65 6.52 -6.16
CA GLY A 155 -13.95 7.10 -7.31
C GLY A 155 -12.52 6.61 -7.51
N CYS A 156 -11.96 5.79 -6.61
CA CYS A 156 -10.65 5.18 -6.80
C CYS A 156 -10.66 4.08 -7.85
N VAL A 157 -9.51 3.84 -8.46
CA VAL A 157 -9.32 2.78 -9.47
C VAL A 157 -8.85 1.51 -8.75
N PRO A 158 -9.65 0.43 -8.77
CA PRO A 158 -9.22 -0.85 -8.21
C PRO A 158 -8.10 -1.45 -9.07
N MET A 159 -7.03 -1.86 -8.45
CA MET A 159 -5.87 -2.46 -9.10
C MET A 159 -5.37 -3.66 -8.31
N GLY A 160 -4.73 -4.59 -9.00
CA GLY A 160 -4.16 -5.76 -8.34
C GLY A 160 -3.12 -6.47 -9.19
N LYS A 161 -2.38 -7.33 -8.55
CA LYS A 161 -1.49 -8.29 -9.19
C LYS A 161 -1.45 -9.61 -8.42
N PHE A 162 -1.28 -10.71 -9.14
CA PHE A 162 -1.04 -11.99 -8.51
C PHE A 162 0.37 -12.04 -7.93
N ILE A 163 0.49 -12.64 -6.76
CA ILE A 163 1.75 -12.91 -6.08
C ILE A 163 2.00 -14.42 -6.13
N LYS A 164 3.12 -14.80 -6.70
CA LYS A 164 3.55 -16.20 -6.83
C LYS A 164 4.56 -16.53 -5.76
#